data_911bf4bdf6dfac762ae1a82501e90043
#
_entry.id   911bf4bdf6dfac762ae1a82501e90043
#
_cell.length_a   1.000
_cell.length_b   1.000
_cell.length_c   1.000
_cell.angle_alpha   90.00
_cell.angle_beta   90.00
_cell.angle_gamma   90.00
#
_symmetry.space_group_name_H-M   'P 1'
#
loop_
_entity.id
_entity.type
_entity.pdbx_description
1 polymer ?
#
loop_
_entity_poly.entity_id
_entity_poly.type
_entity_poly.pdbx_seq_one_letter_code
_entity_poly.pdbx_strand_id
1 'polypeptide(L)'
;MDEYLKSRGDSFEGKNVVVHGSGNVAIYAVQKVTQLGGKVLACSDTHGWVEDPDGIDYTVLEHVYNKKRSGHDKGVTLAMYVDEKPNATWHEGDGRGVWQLPCDIALPCARENTLLLEDAQALVANGCKVVGEGANMPTTIEATTYFQENGVAFMPGKAANAGGVLVSGLEMSQNAEHLSWTFEEVDGKLEQLMRGMLHNVDDTAKEYGEEGNFVMGANIAGFLKVADAMLAQGVC
;
A
#
# COMPACT_ATOMS: atom_id res chain seq x y z
N MET A 1 0.73 -7.64 -2.89
CA MET A 1 -0.72 -7.84 -3.11
C MET A 1 -1.05 -8.50 -4.44
N ASP A 2 -0.54 -8.05 -5.57
CA ASP A 2 -0.77 -8.70 -6.87
C ASP A 2 -0.42 -10.18 -6.86
N GLU A 3 0.76 -10.56 -6.36
CA GLU A 3 1.17 -11.95 -6.20
C GLU A 3 0.24 -12.75 -5.25
N TYR A 4 -0.25 -12.11 -4.18
CA TYR A 4 -1.22 -12.73 -3.28
C TYR A 4 -2.56 -13.01 -4.00
N LEU A 5 -3.07 -12.07 -4.78
CA LEU A 5 -4.28 -12.29 -5.56
C LEU A 5 -4.07 -13.40 -6.57
N LYS A 6 -2.95 -13.40 -7.31
CA LYS A 6 -2.60 -14.44 -8.29
C LYS A 6 -2.51 -15.82 -7.67
N SER A 7 -1.95 -15.95 -6.47
CA SER A 7 -1.86 -17.25 -5.77
C SER A 7 -3.23 -17.83 -5.41
N ARG A 8 -4.28 -17.00 -5.44
CA ARG A 8 -5.68 -17.40 -5.20
C ARG A 8 -6.53 -17.43 -6.47
N GLY A 9 -5.91 -17.33 -7.65
CA GLY A 9 -6.59 -17.30 -8.93
C GLY A 9 -7.37 -16.02 -9.21
N ASP A 10 -7.00 -14.93 -8.54
CA ASP A 10 -7.60 -13.61 -8.64
C ASP A 10 -6.58 -12.58 -9.15
N SER A 11 -7.00 -11.34 -9.41
CA SER A 11 -6.15 -10.24 -9.90
C SER A 11 -6.71 -8.90 -9.49
N PHE A 12 -5.96 -7.81 -9.81
CA PHE A 12 -6.49 -6.45 -9.68
C PHE A 12 -7.53 -6.09 -10.75
N GLU A 13 -7.60 -6.86 -11.84
CA GLU A 13 -8.52 -6.57 -12.95
C GLU A 13 -9.97 -6.45 -12.47
N GLY A 14 -10.58 -5.28 -12.73
CA GLY A 14 -11.95 -4.98 -12.33
C GLY A 14 -12.20 -4.76 -10.83
N LYS A 15 -11.18 -4.78 -9.98
CA LYS A 15 -11.32 -4.51 -8.54
C LYS A 15 -11.49 -3.01 -8.27
N ASN A 16 -12.38 -2.70 -7.36
CA ASN A 16 -12.52 -1.37 -6.79
C ASN A 16 -11.51 -1.19 -5.65
N VAL A 17 -10.74 -0.11 -5.71
CA VAL A 17 -9.68 0.18 -4.75
C VAL A 17 -9.89 1.55 -4.15
N VAL A 18 -9.64 1.72 -2.86
CA VAL A 18 -9.58 3.04 -2.20
C VAL A 18 -8.19 3.29 -1.67
N VAL A 19 -7.71 4.52 -1.83
CA VAL A 19 -6.37 4.93 -1.40
C VAL A 19 -6.48 6.09 -0.42
N HIS A 20 -5.97 5.93 0.78
CA HIS A 20 -5.88 7.01 1.75
C HIS A 20 -4.54 7.72 1.62
N GLY A 21 -4.57 8.94 1.13
CA GLY A 21 -3.41 9.77 0.86
C GLY A 21 -3.39 10.31 -0.57
N SER A 22 -2.55 11.31 -0.82
CA SER A 22 -2.24 11.90 -2.13
C SER A 22 -0.77 12.32 -2.22
N GLY A 23 0.06 11.77 -1.35
CA GLY A 23 1.52 11.97 -1.36
C GLY A 23 2.23 10.97 -2.27
N ASN A 24 3.56 10.96 -2.19
CA ASN A 24 4.42 10.14 -3.03
C ASN A 24 4.02 8.66 -3.06
N VAL A 25 3.75 8.06 -1.91
CA VAL A 25 3.34 6.65 -1.82
C VAL A 25 1.99 6.43 -2.52
N ALA A 26 1.02 7.31 -2.25
CA ALA A 26 -0.33 7.17 -2.77
C ALA A 26 -0.40 7.30 -4.29
N ILE A 27 0.27 8.29 -4.89
CA ILE A 27 0.20 8.50 -6.35
C ILE A 27 0.78 7.31 -7.13
N TYR A 28 1.88 6.73 -6.66
CA TYR A 28 2.47 5.55 -7.31
C TYR A 28 1.67 4.27 -7.03
N ALA A 29 0.97 4.18 -5.89
CA ALA A 29 0.00 3.11 -5.65
C ALA A 29 -1.17 3.20 -6.65
N VAL A 30 -1.73 4.40 -6.86
CA VAL A 30 -2.77 4.64 -7.88
C VAL A 30 -2.28 4.24 -9.27
N GLN A 31 -1.08 4.68 -9.65
CA GLN A 31 -0.48 4.34 -10.94
C GLN A 31 -0.39 2.81 -11.14
N LYS A 32 0.17 2.11 -10.15
CA LYS A 32 0.35 0.66 -10.25
C LYS A 32 -0.98 -0.09 -10.25
N VAL A 33 -1.94 0.29 -9.43
CA VAL A 33 -3.30 -0.29 -9.45
C VAL A 33 -3.94 -0.15 -10.82
N THR A 34 -3.87 1.03 -11.41
CA THR A 34 -4.40 1.30 -12.76
C THR A 34 -3.70 0.45 -13.83
N GLN A 35 -2.37 0.32 -13.76
CA GLN A 35 -1.59 -0.55 -14.66
C GLN A 35 -1.97 -2.02 -14.54
N LEU A 36 -2.41 -2.47 -13.36
CA LEU A 36 -2.84 -3.84 -13.09
C LEU A 36 -4.34 -4.08 -13.39
N GLY A 37 -5.04 -3.08 -13.96
CA GLY A 37 -6.45 -3.19 -14.35
C GLY A 37 -7.46 -2.92 -13.22
N GLY A 38 -6.99 -2.47 -12.05
CA GLY A 38 -7.85 -2.05 -10.96
C GLY A 38 -8.35 -0.62 -11.13
N LYS A 39 -9.48 -0.29 -10.50
CA LYS A 39 -10.08 1.03 -10.49
C LYS A 39 -9.97 1.67 -9.11
N VAL A 40 -9.22 2.76 -9.00
CA VAL A 40 -9.13 3.54 -7.75
C VAL A 40 -10.31 4.50 -7.69
N LEU A 41 -11.21 4.31 -6.73
CA LEU A 41 -12.41 5.11 -6.58
C LEU A 41 -12.19 6.42 -5.84
N ALA A 42 -11.21 6.47 -4.94
CA ALA A 42 -10.98 7.64 -4.10
C ALA A 42 -9.53 7.79 -3.67
N CYS A 43 -9.14 9.05 -3.49
CA CYS A 43 -7.91 9.46 -2.83
C CYS A 43 -8.21 10.56 -1.81
N SER A 44 -7.31 10.77 -0.83
CA SER A 44 -7.52 11.76 0.22
C SER A 44 -6.28 12.62 0.51
N ASP A 45 -6.51 13.74 1.15
CA ASP A 45 -5.45 14.51 1.83
C ASP A 45 -5.92 14.98 3.21
N THR A 46 -5.21 15.91 3.82
CA THR A 46 -5.53 16.44 5.16
C THR A 46 -6.74 17.37 5.20
N HIS A 47 -7.31 17.73 4.06
CA HIS A 47 -8.42 18.66 3.93
C HIS A 47 -9.74 17.98 3.52
N GLY A 48 -9.63 16.73 3.08
CA GLY A 48 -10.77 15.95 2.63
C GLY A 48 -10.38 14.82 1.67
N TRP A 49 -11.32 14.44 0.83
CA TRP A 49 -11.11 13.35 -0.13
C TRP A 49 -11.91 13.56 -1.41
N VAL A 50 -11.40 12.99 -2.46
CA VAL A 50 -12.03 12.97 -3.79
C VAL A 50 -12.57 11.58 -4.04
N GLU A 51 -13.82 11.53 -4.52
CA GLU A 51 -14.45 10.35 -5.12
C GLU A 51 -14.58 10.55 -6.62
N ASP A 52 -14.08 9.60 -7.40
CA ASP A 52 -14.25 9.57 -8.85
C ASP A 52 -14.87 8.22 -9.25
N PRO A 53 -16.16 8.18 -9.63
CA PRO A 53 -16.83 6.95 -10.03
C PRO A 53 -16.27 6.37 -11.33
N ASP A 54 -15.63 7.18 -12.17
CA ASP A 54 -14.96 6.73 -13.38
C ASP A 54 -13.57 6.13 -13.10
N GLY A 55 -13.06 6.39 -11.90
CA GLY A 55 -11.72 6.00 -11.43
C GLY A 55 -10.74 7.16 -11.47
N ILE A 56 -9.96 7.27 -10.40
CA ILE A 56 -8.93 8.32 -10.26
C ILE A 56 -7.96 8.28 -11.43
N ASP A 57 -7.92 9.39 -12.18
CA ASP A 57 -6.97 9.59 -13.27
C ASP A 57 -5.59 9.94 -12.71
N TYR A 58 -4.64 9.05 -12.96
CA TYR A 58 -3.26 9.23 -12.47
C TYR A 58 -2.63 10.53 -12.98
N THR A 59 -2.87 10.91 -14.25
CA THR A 59 -2.24 12.09 -14.84
C THR A 59 -2.70 13.37 -14.16
N VAL A 60 -4.00 13.48 -13.86
CA VAL A 60 -4.56 14.62 -13.12
C VAL A 60 -4.07 14.62 -11.68
N LEU A 61 -4.07 13.46 -11.03
CA LEU A 61 -3.57 13.32 -9.66
C LEU A 61 -2.09 13.73 -9.56
N GLU A 62 -1.26 13.29 -10.50
CA GLU A 62 0.15 13.65 -10.57
C GLU A 62 0.36 15.16 -10.81
N HIS A 63 -0.48 15.78 -11.65
CA HIS A 63 -0.44 17.22 -11.87
C HIS A 63 -0.72 17.99 -10.56
N VAL A 64 -1.77 17.62 -9.82
CA VAL A 64 -2.09 18.21 -8.51
C VAL A 64 -0.94 17.99 -7.52
N TYR A 65 -0.40 16.78 -7.47
CA TYR A 65 0.74 16.45 -6.61
C TYR A 65 1.98 17.31 -6.91
N ASN A 66 2.33 17.46 -8.18
CA ASN A 66 3.49 18.24 -8.61
C ASN A 66 3.30 19.73 -8.30
N LYS A 67 2.11 20.29 -8.49
CA LYS A 67 1.78 21.66 -8.06
C LYS A 67 1.97 21.84 -6.55
N LYS A 68 1.44 20.90 -5.76
CA LYS A 68 1.57 20.92 -4.30
C LYS A 68 3.04 20.85 -3.86
N ARG A 69 3.85 20.01 -4.52
CA ARG A 69 5.27 19.82 -4.20
C ARG A 69 6.14 21.02 -4.60
N SER A 70 5.78 21.75 -5.64
CA SER A 70 6.55 22.91 -6.11
C SER A 70 6.62 24.03 -5.09
N GLY A 71 5.70 24.08 -4.11
CA GLY A 71 5.64 25.06 -3.04
C GLY A 71 5.35 26.50 -3.51
N HIS A 72 5.13 26.71 -4.81
CA HIS A 72 4.86 28.02 -5.38
C HIS A 72 3.44 28.49 -5.06
N ASP A 73 2.52 27.57 -4.84
CA ASP A 73 1.11 27.81 -4.54
C ASP A 73 0.74 27.21 -3.17
N LYS A 74 0.62 28.06 -2.15
CA LYS A 74 0.32 27.63 -0.77
C LYS A 74 -1.10 27.11 -0.57
N GLY A 75 -1.98 27.20 -1.58
CA GLY A 75 -3.39 26.78 -1.54
C GLY A 75 -3.70 25.50 -2.29
N VAL A 76 -2.71 24.79 -2.83
CA VAL A 76 -2.95 23.57 -3.60
C VAL A 76 -3.37 22.42 -2.69
N THR A 77 -4.58 21.96 -2.87
CA THR A 77 -5.15 20.77 -2.19
C THR A 77 -5.64 19.77 -3.23
N LEU A 78 -6.00 18.58 -2.79
CA LEU A 78 -6.57 17.57 -3.66
C LEU A 78 -7.93 17.99 -4.25
N ALA A 79 -8.61 18.98 -3.65
CA ALA A 79 -9.84 19.55 -4.19
C ALA A 79 -9.69 20.05 -5.65
N MET A 80 -8.49 20.47 -6.05
CA MET A 80 -8.24 20.91 -7.43
C MET A 80 -8.40 19.79 -8.49
N TYR A 81 -8.46 18.55 -8.06
CA TYR A 81 -8.69 17.41 -8.96
C TYR A 81 -10.05 17.53 -9.69
N VAL A 82 -11.09 18.00 -8.99
CA VAL A 82 -12.43 18.12 -9.57
C VAL A 82 -12.56 19.22 -10.62
N ASP A 83 -11.62 20.17 -10.67
CA ASP A 83 -11.58 21.19 -11.72
C ASP A 83 -11.33 20.57 -13.10
N GLU A 84 -10.59 19.45 -13.17
CA GLU A 84 -10.25 18.72 -14.39
C GLU A 84 -11.13 17.48 -14.60
N LYS A 85 -11.88 17.04 -13.57
CA LYS A 85 -12.72 15.83 -13.58
C LYS A 85 -14.15 16.16 -13.10
N PRO A 86 -15.04 16.57 -14.00
CA PRO A 86 -16.39 17.05 -13.64
C PRO A 86 -17.30 16.00 -12.97
N ASN A 87 -17.03 14.70 -13.20
CA ASN A 87 -17.78 13.60 -12.57
C ASN A 87 -17.28 13.28 -11.16
N ALA A 88 -16.09 13.77 -10.79
CA ALA A 88 -15.55 13.57 -9.47
C ALA A 88 -16.19 14.52 -8.47
N THR A 89 -16.28 14.08 -7.22
CA THR A 89 -16.84 14.85 -6.11
C THR A 89 -15.77 15.08 -5.05
N TRP A 90 -15.64 16.34 -4.61
CA TRP A 90 -14.83 16.69 -3.45
C TRP A 90 -15.68 16.64 -2.18
N HIS A 91 -15.16 15.96 -1.17
CA HIS A 91 -15.72 15.90 0.18
C HIS A 91 -14.76 16.59 1.14
N GLU A 92 -15.13 17.76 1.63
CA GLU A 92 -14.34 18.51 2.59
C GLU A 92 -14.39 17.86 3.98
N GLY A 93 -13.26 17.91 4.72
CA GLY A 93 -13.18 17.45 6.09
C GLY A 93 -12.13 16.34 6.31
N ASP A 94 -12.52 15.25 6.96
CA ASP A 94 -11.59 14.17 7.27
C ASP A 94 -11.35 13.26 6.06
N GLY A 95 -10.09 13.17 5.63
CA GLY A 95 -9.68 12.27 4.54
C GLY A 95 -10.00 10.79 4.78
N ARG A 96 -10.30 10.39 6.01
CA ARG A 96 -10.75 9.04 6.38
C ARG A 96 -12.11 8.66 5.78
N GLY A 97 -12.84 9.65 5.24
CA GLY A 97 -14.12 9.38 4.54
C GLY A 97 -14.00 8.37 3.39
N VAL A 98 -12.82 8.20 2.79
CA VAL A 98 -12.56 7.18 1.76
C VAL A 98 -12.89 5.76 2.23
N TRP A 99 -12.79 5.49 3.53
CA TRP A 99 -13.05 4.18 4.12
C TRP A 99 -14.53 3.78 4.17
N GLN A 100 -15.42 4.74 3.91
CA GLN A 100 -16.86 4.49 3.84
C GLN A 100 -17.31 3.97 2.48
N LEU A 101 -16.45 4.00 1.47
CA LEU A 101 -16.79 3.53 0.14
C LEU A 101 -16.70 2.01 0.03
N PRO A 102 -17.63 1.36 -0.68
CA PRO A 102 -17.50 -0.04 -1.04
C PRO A 102 -16.26 -0.28 -1.91
N CYS A 103 -15.40 -1.19 -1.48
CA CYS A 103 -14.19 -1.54 -2.21
C CYS A 103 -13.79 -3.00 -1.98
N ASP A 104 -13.00 -3.54 -2.90
CA ASP A 104 -12.36 -4.85 -2.75
C ASP A 104 -11.04 -4.76 -2.00
N ILE A 105 -10.31 -3.65 -2.20
CA ILE A 105 -8.95 -3.45 -1.72
C ILE A 105 -8.82 -2.05 -1.12
N ALA A 106 -8.21 -1.96 0.06
CA ALA A 106 -7.91 -0.70 0.73
C ALA A 106 -6.39 -0.49 0.88
N LEU A 107 -5.90 0.69 0.51
CA LEU A 107 -4.50 1.07 0.54
C LEU A 107 -4.27 2.29 1.44
N PRO A 108 -3.94 2.09 2.72
CA PRO A 108 -3.54 3.19 3.61
C PRO A 108 -2.13 3.66 3.25
N CYS A 109 -2.03 4.82 2.59
CA CYS A 109 -0.81 5.40 2.04
C CYS A 109 -0.47 6.79 2.60
N ALA A 110 -1.09 7.20 3.73
CA ALA A 110 -0.90 8.53 4.30
C ALA A 110 0.09 8.53 5.48
N ARG A 111 -0.40 8.49 6.69
CA ARG A 111 0.38 8.61 7.93
C ARG A 111 0.08 7.47 8.89
N GLU A 112 0.93 7.33 9.90
CA GLU A 112 0.74 6.39 10.98
C GLU A 112 -0.58 6.63 11.74
N ASN A 113 -1.21 5.56 12.20
CA ASN A 113 -2.42 5.55 13.04
C ASN A 113 -3.59 6.37 12.47
N THR A 114 -3.80 6.30 11.15
CA THR A 114 -4.90 6.99 10.46
C THR A 114 -6.01 6.07 9.96
N LEU A 115 -5.86 4.75 10.13
CA LEU A 115 -6.92 3.77 9.92
C LEU A 115 -7.28 3.19 11.29
N LEU A 116 -8.43 3.61 11.83
CA LEU A 116 -8.89 3.28 13.17
C LEU A 116 -9.86 2.08 13.16
N LEU A 117 -10.27 1.62 14.32
CA LEU A 117 -11.19 0.49 14.44
C LEU A 117 -12.52 0.73 13.71
N GLU A 118 -13.10 1.91 13.85
CA GLU A 118 -14.35 2.25 13.16
C GLU A 118 -14.21 2.23 11.63
N ASP A 119 -13.02 2.61 11.09
CA ASP A 119 -12.73 2.53 9.66
C ASP A 119 -12.62 1.08 9.19
N ALA A 120 -11.97 0.24 10.00
CA ALA A 120 -11.87 -1.19 9.71
C ALA A 120 -13.26 -1.85 9.71
N GLN A 121 -14.12 -1.47 10.65
CA GLN A 121 -15.51 -1.94 10.69
C GLN A 121 -16.29 -1.54 9.43
N ALA A 122 -16.14 -0.29 8.97
CA ALA A 122 -16.78 0.19 7.75
C ALA A 122 -16.26 -0.58 6.51
N LEU A 123 -14.95 -0.74 6.38
CA LEU A 123 -14.33 -1.48 5.28
C LEU A 123 -14.81 -2.93 5.21
N VAL A 124 -14.85 -3.63 6.33
CA VAL A 124 -15.36 -5.01 6.41
C VAL A 124 -16.84 -5.07 6.04
N ALA A 125 -17.66 -4.18 6.59
CA ALA A 125 -19.09 -4.11 6.29
C ALA A 125 -19.35 -3.82 4.81
N ASN A 126 -18.48 -3.04 4.15
CA ASN A 126 -18.55 -2.67 2.74
C ASN A 126 -17.89 -3.69 1.80
N GLY A 127 -17.42 -4.82 2.32
CA GLY A 127 -16.96 -5.96 1.52
C GLY A 127 -15.47 -5.97 1.17
N CYS A 128 -14.65 -5.13 1.78
CA CYS A 128 -13.20 -5.14 1.59
C CYS A 128 -12.61 -6.52 1.91
N LYS A 129 -11.75 -7.01 1.01
CA LYS A 129 -11.12 -8.35 1.12
C LYS A 129 -9.64 -8.27 1.45
N VAL A 130 -8.98 -7.18 1.04
CA VAL A 130 -7.53 -7.04 1.20
C VAL A 130 -7.19 -5.63 1.66
N VAL A 131 -6.38 -5.53 2.69
CA VAL A 131 -5.76 -4.27 3.13
C VAL A 131 -4.26 -4.39 2.96
N GLY A 132 -3.63 -3.41 2.31
CA GLY A 132 -2.18 -3.39 2.13
C GLY A 132 -1.57 -2.05 2.50
N GLU A 133 -0.78 -2.03 3.55
CA GLU A 133 -0.16 -0.82 4.05
C GLU A 133 0.94 -0.29 3.13
N GLY A 134 0.68 0.84 2.46
CA GLY A 134 1.69 1.58 1.72
C GLY A 134 2.52 2.49 2.63
N ALA A 135 1.89 3.10 3.64
CA ALA A 135 2.57 3.88 4.66
C ALA A 135 3.17 3.01 5.76
N ASN A 136 3.97 3.62 6.63
CA ASN A 136 4.49 2.96 7.82
C ASN A 136 3.43 2.99 8.93
N MET A 137 2.98 1.82 9.36
CA MET A 137 2.09 1.65 10.51
C MET A 137 0.82 2.55 10.48
N PRO A 138 0.11 2.63 9.32
CA PRO A 138 -1.07 3.49 9.21
C PRO A 138 -2.28 2.96 9.95
N THR A 139 -2.34 1.64 10.20
CA THR A 139 -3.45 0.93 10.83
C THR A 139 -3.18 0.71 12.30
N THR A 140 -4.16 1.03 13.16
CA THR A 140 -4.04 0.76 14.60
C THR A 140 -4.07 -0.74 14.90
N ILE A 141 -3.59 -1.13 16.07
CA ILE A 141 -3.54 -2.55 16.49
C ILE A 141 -4.96 -3.13 16.55
N GLU A 142 -5.91 -2.37 17.07
CA GLU A 142 -7.33 -2.77 17.17
C GLU A 142 -7.94 -3.01 15.79
N ALA A 143 -7.64 -2.12 14.83
CA ALA A 143 -8.10 -2.27 13.44
C ALA A 143 -7.45 -3.48 12.76
N THR A 144 -6.14 -3.70 12.98
CA THR A 144 -5.41 -4.86 12.44
C THR A 144 -6.01 -6.17 12.96
N THR A 145 -6.24 -6.25 14.29
CA THR A 145 -6.87 -7.42 14.91
C THR A 145 -8.26 -7.67 14.33
N TYR A 146 -9.05 -6.60 14.17
CA TYR A 146 -10.39 -6.70 13.63
C TYR A 146 -10.38 -7.23 12.18
N PHE A 147 -9.46 -6.78 11.32
CA PHE A 147 -9.31 -7.32 9.96
C PHE A 147 -9.01 -8.82 9.98
N GLN A 148 -8.07 -9.25 10.81
CA GLN A 148 -7.68 -10.67 10.93
C GLN A 148 -8.86 -11.53 11.41
N GLU A 149 -9.58 -11.09 12.43
CA GLU A 149 -10.75 -11.82 12.97
C GLU A 149 -11.92 -11.91 11.98
N ASN A 150 -12.01 -10.98 11.02
CA ASN A 150 -13.07 -10.95 10.00
C ASN A 150 -12.62 -11.48 8.63
N GLY A 151 -11.46 -12.14 8.56
CA GLY A 151 -10.99 -12.83 7.34
C GLY A 151 -10.53 -11.91 6.22
N VAL A 152 -10.21 -10.65 6.53
CA VAL A 152 -9.57 -9.72 5.58
C VAL A 152 -8.08 -10.00 5.53
N ALA A 153 -7.53 -10.19 4.34
CA ALA A 153 -6.09 -10.37 4.17
C ALA A 153 -5.37 -9.04 4.46
N PHE A 154 -4.72 -8.97 5.61
CA PHE A 154 -4.01 -7.78 6.06
C PHE A 154 -2.51 -7.91 5.80
N MET A 155 -1.96 -7.03 4.95
CA MET A 155 -0.55 -7.02 4.60
C MET A 155 0.17 -5.87 5.32
N PRO A 156 0.99 -6.18 6.34
CA PRO A 156 1.61 -5.16 7.18
C PRO A 156 2.67 -4.36 6.44
N GLY A 157 2.80 -3.08 6.75
CA GLY A 157 3.71 -2.15 6.10
C GLY A 157 5.16 -2.63 6.08
N LYS A 158 5.63 -3.25 7.16
CA LYS A 158 6.99 -3.81 7.24
C LYS A 158 7.36 -4.80 6.12
N ALA A 159 6.36 -5.39 5.44
CA ALA A 159 6.53 -6.22 4.26
C ALA A 159 5.94 -5.54 3.01
N ALA A 160 4.71 -5.03 3.11
CA ALA A 160 3.99 -4.50 1.95
C ALA A 160 4.66 -3.26 1.32
N ASN A 161 5.29 -2.40 2.13
CA ASN A 161 5.99 -1.20 1.65
C ASN A 161 7.52 -1.35 1.53
N ALA A 162 8.06 -2.54 1.68
CA ALA A 162 9.50 -2.78 1.63
C ALA A 162 10.14 -2.48 0.26
N GLY A 163 9.34 -2.26 -0.79
CA GLY A 163 9.84 -1.92 -2.13
C GLY A 163 10.80 -0.72 -2.14
N GLY A 164 10.49 0.31 -1.37
CA GLY A 164 11.35 1.51 -1.29
C GLY A 164 12.74 1.19 -0.73
N VAL A 165 12.84 0.45 0.36
CA VAL A 165 14.13 0.06 0.95
C VAL A 165 14.88 -0.96 0.09
N LEU A 166 14.17 -1.84 -0.61
CA LEU A 166 14.78 -2.77 -1.56
C LEU A 166 15.45 -2.04 -2.73
N VAL A 167 14.78 -1.03 -3.31
CA VAL A 167 15.36 -0.18 -4.36
C VAL A 167 16.58 0.58 -3.84
N SER A 168 16.55 1.09 -2.62
CA SER A 168 17.75 1.70 -2.00
C SER A 168 18.90 0.71 -1.87
N GLY A 169 18.63 -0.54 -1.51
CA GLY A 169 19.64 -1.60 -1.50
C GLY A 169 20.20 -1.92 -2.89
N LEU A 170 19.34 -1.93 -3.91
CA LEU A 170 19.77 -2.09 -5.30
C LEU A 170 20.62 -0.91 -5.78
N GLU A 171 20.25 0.32 -5.41
CA GLU A 171 21.05 1.52 -5.68
C GLU A 171 22.45 1.42 -5.06
N MET A 172 22.55 1.02 -3.80
CA MET A 172 23.83 0.81 -3.13
C MET A 172 24.70 -0.24 -3.84
N SER A 173 24.09 -1.33 -4.29
CA SER A 173 24.78 -2.39 -5.04
C SER A 173 25.29 -1.87 -6.39
N GLN A 174 24.43 -1.19 -7.15
CA GLN A 174 24.78 -0.56 -8.42
C GLN A 174 25.95 0.43 -8.27
N ASN A 175 25.91 1.26 -7.23
CA ASN A 175 26.96 2.22 -6.94
C ASN A 175 28.29 1.52 -6.58
N ALA A 176 28.25 0.44 -5.81
CA ALA A 176 29.45 -0.33 -5.44
C ALA A 176 30.08 -1.04 -6.65
N GLU A 177 29.27 -1.47 -7.59
CA GLU A 177 29.73 -2.09 -8.85
C GLU A 177 30.21 -1.08 -9.90
N HIS A 178 29.97 0.23 -9.66
CA HIS A 178 30.22 1.32 -10.62
C HIS A 178 29.48 1.14 -11.96
N LEU A 179 28.28 0.53 -11.91
CA LEU A 179 27.42 0.30 -13.07
C LEU A 179 26.17 1.19 -13.01
N SER A 180 25.49 1.26 -14.16
CA SER A 180 24.17 1.87 -14.27
C SER A 180 23.22 0.84 -14.87
N TRP A 181 22.17 0.50 -14.14
CA TRP A 181 21.11 -0.39 -14.61
C TRP A 181 19.98 0.40 -15.27
N THR A 182 19.30 -0.21 -16.21
CA THR A 182 18.09 0.37 -16.81
C THR A 182 16.92 0.33 -15.83
N PHE A 183 15.87 1.08 -16.15
CA PHE A 183 14.64 1.04 -15.36
C PHE A 183 14.07 -0.38 -15.30
N GLU A 184 14.04 -1.07 -16.44
CA GLU A 184 13.50 -2.42 -16.57
C GLU A 184 14.28 -3.45 -15.74
N GLU A 185 15.60 -3.30 -15.67
CA GLU A 185 16.46 -4.15 -14.83
C GLU A 185 16.16 -3.96 -13.35
N VAL A 186 16.00 -2.70 -12.91
CA VAL A 186 15.67 -2.39 -11.50
C VAL A 186 14.26 -2.85 -11.17
N ASP A 187 13.27 -2.56 -12.02
CA ASP A 187 11.86 -2.95 -11.81
C ASP A 187 11.72 -4.49 -11.77
N GLY A 188 12.38 -5.21 -12.67
CA GLY A 188 12.38 -6.68 -12.68
C GLY A 188 13.02 -7.29 -11.43
N LYS A 189 14.14 -6.72 -10.94
CA LYS A 189 14.76 -7.13 -9.67
C LYS A 189 13.84 -6.86 -8.49
N LEU A 190 13.22 -5.68 -8.45
CA LEU A 190 12.27 -5.30 -7.40
C LEU A 190 11.07 -6.26 -7.37
N GLU A 191 10.47 -6.54 -8.52
CA GLU A 191 9.34 -7.47 -8.62
C GLU A 191 9.73 -8.86 -8.07
N GLN A 192 10.86 -9.41 -8.47
CA GLN A 192 11.36 -10.69 -7.99
C GLN A 192 11.57 -10.71 -6.47
N LEU A 193 12.18 -9.66 -5.92
CA LEU A 193 12.43 -9.54 -4.48
C LEU A 193 11.13 -9.44 -3.67
N MET A 194 10.17 -8.64 -4.15
CA MET A 194 8.88 -8.48 -3.49
C MET A 194 8.04 -9.76 -3.53
N ARG A 195 8.07 -10.50 -4.64
CA ARG A 195 7.43 -11.83 -4.73
C ARG A 195 8.07 -12.82 -3.77
N GLY A 196 9.40 -12.91 -3.75
CA GLY A 196 10.13 -13.77 -2.83
C GLY A 196 9.84 -13.43 -1.37
N MET A 197 9.69 -12.15 -1.04
CA MET A 197 9.32 -11.71 0.31
C MET A 197 7.91 -12.18 0.69
N LEU A 198 6.91 -12.06 -0.19
CA LEU A 198 5.55 -12.53 0.10
C LEU A 198 5.56 -14.05 0.36
N HIS A 199 6.23 -14.83 -0.49
CA HIS A 199 6.32 -16.28 -0.31
C HIS A 199 7.00 -16.64 1.02
N ASN A 200 8.11 -16.00 1.35
CA ASN A 200 8.80 -16.22 2.62
C ASN A 200 7.90 -15.90 3.83
N VAL A 201 7.14 -14.82 3.79
CA VAL A 201 6.20 -14.44 4.86
C VAL A 201 5.06 -15.45 4.98
N ASP A 202 4.46 -15.84 3.86
CA ASP A 202 3.32 -16.78 3.83
C ASP A 202 3.75 -18.20 4.26
N ASP A 203 4.88 -18.68 3.74
CA ASP A 203 5.43 -20.00 4.10
C ASP A 203 5.82 -20.05 5.58
N THR A 204 6.46 -19.00 6.10
CA THR A 204 6.77 -18.89 7.53
C THR A 204 5.51 -18.88 8.38
N ALA A 205 4.48 -18.13 8.00
CA ALA A 205 3.21 -18.15 8.73
C ALA A 205 2.61 -19.55 8.80
N LYS A 206 2.60 -20.28 7.68
CA LYS A 206 2.12 -21.66 7.62
C LYS A 206 2.95 -22.62 8.48
N GLU A 207 4.28 -22.53 8.41
CA GLU A 207 5.20 -23.38 9.18
C GLU A 207 4.97 -23.26 10.70
N TYR A 208 4.66 -22.05 11.15
CA TYR A 208 4.42 -21.76 12.57
C TYR A 208 2.94 -21.81 13.00
N GLY A 209 2.05 -22.34 12.15
CA GLY A 209 0.63 -22.55 12.47
C GLY A 209 -0.24 -21.28 12.43
N GLU A 210 0.25 -20.24 11.77
CA GLU A 210 -0.39 -18.94 11.64
C GLU A 210 -0.81 -18.68 10.18
N GLU A 211 -1.33 -19.69 9.49
CA GLU A 211 -1.68 -19.60 8.07
C GLU A 211 -2.60 -18.40 7.78
N GLY A 212 -2.19 -17.56 6.82
CA GLY A 212 -2.91 -16.32 6.44
C GLY A 212 -2.63 -15.11 7.34
N ASN A 213 -1.88 -15.29 8.42
CA ASN A 213 -1.47 -14.21 9.31
C ASN A 213 -0.12 -13.60 8.85
N PHE A 214 -0.17 -12.69 7.87
CA PHE A 214 1.03 -12.04 7.34
C PHE A 214 1.76 -11.17 8.36
N VAL A 215 1.09 -10.71 9.42
CA VAL A 215 1.73 -9.97 10.52
C VAL A 215 2.67 -10.87 11.29
N MET A 216 2.20 -12.05 11.69
CA MET A 216 3.01 -13.06 12.40
C MET A 216 4.08 -13.63 11.47
N GLY A 217 3.74 -13.98 10.23
CA GLY A 217 4.70 -14.46 9.24
C GLY A 217 5.87 -13.48 9.04
N ALA A 218 5.59 -12.18 8.87
CA ALA A 218 6.63 -11.18 8.71
C ALA A 218 7.49 -11.01 9.99
N ASN A 219 6.88 -11.08 11.18
CA ASN A 219 7.61 -11.00 12.45
C ASN A 219 8.55 -12.18 12.62
N ILE A 220 8.04 -13.40 12.43
CA ILE A 220 8.81 -14.64 12.62
C ILE A 220 9.92 -14.73 11.57
N ALA A 221 9.63 -14.48 10.28
CA ALA A 221 10.64 -14.51 9.22
C ALA A 221 11.78 -13.52 9.48
N GLY A 222 11.46 -12.32 9.94
CA GLY A 222 12.46 -11.32 10.33
C GLY A 222 13.27 -11.74 11.56
N PHE A 223 12.62 -12.29 12.57
CA PHE A 223 13.27 -12.78 13.79
C PHE A 223 14.22 -13.94 13.50
N LEU A 224 13.79 -14.95 12.74
CA LEU A 224 14.60 -16.12 12.42
C LEU A 224 15.93 -15.72 11.77
N LYS A 225 15.91 -14.77 10.84
CA LYS A 225 17.11 -14.29 10.18
C LYS A 225 18.15 -13.71 11.15
N VAL A 226 17.68 -13.00 12.17
CA VAL A 226 18.55 -12.45 13.23
C VAL A 226 18.98 -13.55 14.20
N ALA A 227 18.07 -14.43 14.61
CA ALA A 227 18.37 -15.53 15.51
C ALA A 227 19.41 -16.49 14.93
N ASP A 228 19.29 -16.85 13.66
CA ASP A 228 20.27 -17.70 12.96
C ASP A 228 21.66 -17.06 12.91
N ALA A 229 21.72 -15.75 12.64
CA ALA A 229 22.96 -15.01 12.68
C ALA A 229 23.58 -15.00 14.08
N MET A 230 22.78 -14.80 15.14
CA MET A 230 23.23 -14.87 16.53
C MET A 230 23.72 -16.27 16.91
N LEU A 231 23.04 -17.32 16.47
CA LEU A 231 23.47 -18.71 16.71
C LEU A 231 24.80 -19.01 16.00
N ALA A 232 25.00 -18.51 14.79
CA ALA A 232 26.21 -18.74 13.99
C ALA A 232 27.42 -17.93 14.50
N GLN A 233 27.19 -16.70 14.97
CA GLN A 233 28.26 -15.74 15.33
C GLN A 233 28.44 -15.57 16.83
N GLY A 234 27.52 -16.05 17.64
CA GLY A 234 27.43 -15.80 19.07
C GLY A 234 26.69 -14.50 19.39
N VAL A 235 26.33 -14.36 20.66
CA VAL A 235 25.71 -13.13 21.20
C VAL A 235 26.83 -12.30 21.79
N CYS A 236 27.10 -11.11 21.22
CA CYS A 236 28.09 -10.15 21.70
C CYS A 236 27.51 -9.26 22.80
#